data_07331f0a2be6dce87bad8c49c5be81b0
#
_entry.id   07331f0a2be6dce87bad8c49c5be81b0
#
_cell.length_a   1.000
_cell.length_b   1.000
_cell.length_c   1.000
_cell.angle_alpha   90.00
_cell.angle_beta   90.00
_cell.angle_gamma   90.00
#
_symmetry.space_group_name_H-M   'P 1'
#
loop_
_entity.id
_entity.type
_entity.pdbx_description
1 polymer ?
#
loop_
_entity_poly.entity_id
_entity_poly.type
_entity_poly.pdbx_seq_one_letter_code
_entity_poly.pdbx_strand_id
1 'polypeptide(L)'
;MKYFFQKYKYFFLLFNFILLSACSSIPSNTADGCSIFNERYLWYKHAKKAEAKWGTPVYLQLAIIKMESSFDRLAKPPRQKIFKVIPYKRPSSSFGYSQAVKGTWKQYKEETGNKFATRTRFKDSVDFIGWYTNKTEKILKV
;
A
#
# COMPACT_ATOMS: atom_id res chain seq x y z
N MET A 1 -20.68 -0.21 -45.03
CA MET A 1 -20.22 0.73 -43.96
C MET A 1 -20.72 0.35 -42.57
N LYS A 2 -21.96 -0.09 -42.32
CA LYS A 2 -22.51 -0.48 -41.01
C LYS A 2 -21.77 -1.65 -40.30
N TYR A 3 -21.35 -2.68 -41.03
CA TYR A 3 -20.64 -3.86 -40.47
C TYR A 3 -19.25 -3.53 -39.95
N PHE A 4 -18.58 -2.51 -40.49
CA PHE A 4 -17.24 -2.11 -40.07
C PHE A 4 -17.28 -1.45 -38.70
N PHE A 5 -18.25 -0.57 -38.44
CA PHE A 5 -18.46 0.08 -37.14
C PHE A 5 -18.87 -0.87 -36.02
N GLN A 6 -19.61 -1.94 -36.36
CA GLN A 6 -20.07 -2.91 -35.36
C GLN A 6 -18.90 -3.76 -34.80
N LYS A 7 -17.93 -4.14 -35.65
CA LYS A 7 -16.72 -4.88 -35.25
C LYS A 7 -15.83 -4.08 -34.29
N TYR A 8 -15.66 -2.77 -34.53
CA TYR A 8 -14.87 -1.90 -33.64
C TYR A 8 -15.53 -1.66 -32.28
N LYS A 9 -16.87 -1.64 -32.24
CA LYS A 9 -17.62 -1.50 -30.99
C LYS A 9 -17.35 -2.68 -30.03
N TYR A 10 -17.32 -3.88 -30.51
CA TYR A 10 -17.01 -5.07 -29.71
C TYR A 10 -15.54 -5.15 -29.32
N PHE A 11 -14.64 -4.75 -30.21
CA PHE A 11 -13.22 -4.65 -29.90
C PHE A 11 -12.94 -3.62 -28.79
N PHE A 12 -13.60 -2.47 -28.85
CA PHE A 12 -13.47 -1.41 -27.82
C PHE A 12 -14.07 -1.84 -26.48
N LEU A 13 -15.18 -2.57 -26.50
CA LEU A 13 -15.78 -3.17 -25.29
C LEU A 13 -14.90 -4.24 -24.66
N LEU A 14 -14.32 -5.13 -25.46
CA LEU A 14 -13.38 -6.16 -25.00
C LEU A 14 -12.10 -5.53 -24.44
N PHE A 15 -11.56 -4.51 -25.09
CA PHE A 15 -10.38 -3.78 -24.63
C PHE A 15 -10.63 -3.08 -23.29
N ASN A 16 -11.79 -2.45 -23.08
CA ASN A 16 -12.17 -1.87 -21.80
C ASN A 16 -12.34 -2.93 -20.70
N PHE A 17 -12.83 -4.12 -21.00
CA PHE A 17 -13.00 -5.20 -20.03
C PHE A 17 -11.65 -5.74 -19.52
N ILE A 18 -10.63 -5.78 -20.37
CA ILE A 18 -9.27 -6.22 -20.01
C ILE A 18 -8.59 -5.20 -19.08
N LEU A 19 -8.86 -3.90 -19.23
CA LEU A 19 -8.29 -2.85 -18.37
C LEU A 19 -8.84 -2.86 -16.93
N LEU A 20 -10.03 -3.42 -16.71
CA LEU A 20 -10.63 -3.53 -15.37
C LEU A 20 -10.01 -4.63 -14.51
N SER A 21 -9.28 -5.57 -15.08
CA SER A 21 -8.66 -6.69 -14.36
C SER A 21 -7.33 -6.33 -13.68
N ALA A 22 -6.81 -5.11 -13.83
CA ALA A 22 -5.53 -4.65 -13.28
C ALA A 22 -5.61 -4.17 -11.82
N CYS A 23 -6.71 -4.44 -11.10
CA CYS A 23 -6.78 -4.16 -9.66
C CYS A 23 -5.84 -5.12 -8.93
N SER A 24 -4.73 -4.60 -8.40
CA SER A 24 -3.83 -5.32 -7.50
C SER A 24 -4.61 -5.86 -6.31
N SER A 25 -4.95 -7.13 -6.36
CA SER A 25 -5.62 -7.84 -5.27
C SER A 25 -4.69 -8.00 -4.06
N ILE A 26 -5.28 -8.11 -2.87
CA ILE A 26 -4.58 -8.56 -1.66
C ILE A 26 -4.01 -9.96 -1.92
N PRO A 27 -2.79 -10.29 -1.45
CA PRO A 27 -2.25 -11.66 -1.57
C PRO A 27 -3.21 -12.69 -0.98
N SER A 28 -3.32 -13.86 -1.62
CA SER A 28 -4.28 -14.91 -1.24
C SER A 28 -3.98 -15.47 0.15
N ASN A 29 -2.70 -15.64 0.49
CA ASN A 29 -2.25 -16.08 1.81
C ASN A 29 -1.36 -15.01 2.45
N THR A 30 -1.94 -14.17 3.30
CA THR A 30 -1.22 -13.12 4.03
C THR A 30 -0.59 -13.60 5.34
N ALA A 31 -0.73 -14.89 5.68
CA ALA A 31 -0.12 -15.47 6.89
C ALA A 31 1.30 -15.96 6.65
N ASP A 32 1.65 -16.24 5.40
CA ASP A 32 2.96 -16.77 5.01
C ASP A 32 3.70 -15.79 4.08
N GLY A 33 4.86 -15.31 4.55
CA GLY A 33 5.70 -14.39 3.80
C GLY A 33 6.22 -14.97 2.48
N CYS A 34 6.51 -16.27 2.42
CA CYS A 34 6.94 -16.92 1.19
C CYS A 34 5.82 -16.91 0.14
N SER A 35 4.60 -17.23 0.54
CA SER A 35 3.43 -17.16 -0.34
C SER A 35 3.19 -15.75 -0.88
N ILE A 36 3.31 -14.73 -0.02
CA ILE A 36 3.21 -13.32 -0.43
C ILE A 36 4.23 -13.00 -1.53
N PHE A 37 5.49 -13.39 -1.36
CA PHE A 37 6.55 -13.07 -2.30
C PHE A 37 6.49 -13.90 -3.58
N ASN A 38 5.95 -15.11 -3.54
CA ASN A 38 5.68 -15.91 -4.73
C ASN A 38 4.62 -15.24 -5.63
N GLU A 39 3.55 -14.71 -5.03
CA GLU A 39 2.54 -13.96 -5.78
C GLU A 39 3.03 -12.56 -6.20
N ARG A 40 3.89 -11.95 -5.41
CA ARG A 40 4.35 -10.56 -5.54
C ARG A 40 5.88 -10.48 -5.55
N TYR A 41 6.52 -11.11 -6.50
CA TYR A 41 7.97 -11.21 -6.62
C TYR A 41 8.73 -9.88 -6.39
N LEU A 42 8.23 -8.78 -6.95
CA LEU A 42 8.88 -7.47 -6.77
C LEU A 42 8.81 -6.94 -5.34
N TRP A 43 7.87 -7.42 -4.52
CA TRP A 43 7.74 -6.97 -3.14
C TRP A 43 8.93 -7.40 -2.29
N TYR A 44 9.43 -8.61 -2.49
CA TYR A 44 10.67 -9.06 -1.83
C TYR A 44 11.85 -8.13 -2.12
N LYS A 45 12.06 -7.80 -3.40
CA LYS A 45 13.12 -6.87 -3.82
C LYS A 45 12.98 -5.50 -3.15
N HIS A 46 11.77 -4.97 -3.05
CA HIS A 46 11.51 -3.68 -2.42
C HIS A 46 11.72 -3.74 -0.90
N ALA A 47 11.26 -4.80 -0.23
CA ALA A 47 11.47 -5.00 1.20
C ALA A 47 12.95 -5.17 1.55
N LYS A 48 13.70 -5.97 0.78
CA LYS A 48 15.16 -6.12 0.96
C LYS A 48 15.91 -4.80 0.75
N LYS A 49 15.49 -3.97 -0.22
CA LYS A 49 16.08 -2.64 -0.41
C LYS A 49 15.83 -1.72 0.78
N ALA A 50 14.64 -1.75 1.35
CA ALA A 50 14.31 -0.97 2.55
C ALA A 50 15.10 -1.48 3.78
N GLU A 51 15.23 -2.79 3.95
CA GLU A 51 16.06 -3.41 4.99
C GLU A 51 17.52 -2.96 4.89
N ALA A 52 18.11 -3.04 3.70
CA ALA A 52 19.49 -2.61 3.48
C ALA A 52 19.71 -1.12 3.76
N LYS A 53 18.70 -0.28 3.51
CA LYS A 53 18.79 1.17 3.69
C LYS A 53 18.56 1.61 5.14
N TRP A 54 17.64 0.96 5.84
CA TRP A 54 17.14 1.43 7.12
C TRP A 54 17.44 0.49 8.30
N GLY A 55 17.86 -0.75 8.03
CA GLY A 55 18.10 -1.76 9.07
C GLY A 55 16.86 -2.57 9.46
N THR A 56 15.66 -2.16 9.09
CA THR A 56 14.42 -2.84 9.49
C THR A 56 14.25 -4.17 8.75
N PRO A 57 14.24 -5.32 9.44
CA PRO A 57 14.16 -6.64 8.81
C PRO A 57 12.88 -6.82 7.97
N VAL A 58 12.99 -7.59 6.86
CA VAL A 58 11.85 -7.84 5.96
C VAL A 58 10.64 -8.41 6.68
N TYR A 59 10.84 -9.38 7.60
CA TYR A 59 9.72 -9.97 8.35
C TYR A 59 8.96 -8.94 9.21
N LEU A 60 9.69 -7.98 9.80
CA LEU A 60 9.07 -6.91 10.60
C LEU A 60 8.27 -5.94 9.71
N GLN A 61 8.80 -5.59 8.53
CA GLN A 61 8.08 -4.77 7.56
C GLN A 61 6.75 -5.43 7.15
N LEU A 62 6.75 -6.74 6.86
CA LEU A 62 5.54 -7.48 6.51
C LEU A 62 4.57 -7.58 7.69
N ALA A 63 5.07 -7.83 8.90
CA ALA A 63 4.25 -7.90 10.10
C ALA A 63 3.51 -6.57 10.35
N ILE A 64 4.21 -5.43 10.22
CA ILE A 64 3.60 -4.11 10.34
C ILE A 64 2.51 -3.93 9.27
N ILE A 65 2.79 -4.20 7.99
CA ILE A 65 1.78 -4.06 6.92
C ILE A 65 0.58 -4.97 7.17
N LYS A 66 0.80 -6.18 7.64
CA LYS A 66 -0.29 -7.10 7.98
C LYS A 66 -1.19 -6.54 9.07
N MET A 67 -0.61 -6.03 10.15
CA MET A 67 -1.35 -5.45 11.27
C MET A 67 -2.08 -4.16 10.89
N GLU A 68 -1.44 -3.30 10.08
CA GLU A 68 -1.98 -1.99 9.74
C GLU A 68 -3.08 -2.04 8.66
N SER A 69 -2.96 -2.91 7.67
CA SER A 69 -3.84 -2.90 6.50
C SER A 69 -4.25 -4.28 5.98
N SER A 70 -3.72 -5.36 6.54
CA SER A 70 -3.86 -6.71 5.96
C SER A 70 -3.50 -6.74 4.46
N PHE A 71 -2.47 -5.98 4.06
CA PHE A 71 -2.01 -5.80 2.68
C PHE A 71 -3.03 -5.12 1.75
N ASP A 72 -4.07 -4.46 2.27
CA ASP A 72 -4.94 -3.63 1.45
C ASP A 72 -4.30 -2.26 1.18
N ARG A 73 -4.00 -2.00 -0.10
CA ARG A 73 -3.43 -0.73 -0.55
C ARG A 73 -4.34 0.48 -0.33
N LEU A 74 -5.64 0.26 -0.21
CA LEU A 74 -6.65 1.31 -0.06
C LEU A 74 -7.25 1.36 1.34
N ALA A 75 -6.68 0.60 2.29
CA ALA A 75 -7.14 0.55 3.67
C ALA A 75 -7.29 1.97 4.27
N LYS A 76 -8.39 2.16 4.94
CA LYS A 76 -8.74 3.41 5.65
C LYS A 76 -9.40 3.08 6.98
N PRO A 77 -9.19 3.88 8.03
CA PRO A 77 -9.94 3.73 9.27
C PRO A 77 -11.46 3.76 9.01
N PRO A 78 -12.24 2.97 9.75
CA PRO A 78 -13.70 3.02 9.64
C PRO A 78 -14.20 4.42 10.00
N ARG A 79 -15.33 4.80 9.40
CA ARG A 79 -15.99 6.07 9.77
C ARG A 79 -16.68 5.92 11.12
N GLN A 80 -16.54 6.92 11.96
CA GLN A 80 -17.41 7.07 13.13
C GLN A 80 -18.85 7.21 12.66
N LYS A 81 -19.80 6.69 13.44
CA LYS A 81 -21.23 6.78 13.13
C LYS A 81 -21.91 7.64 14.19
N ILE A 82 -22.72 8.59 13.76
CA ILE A 82 -23.66 9.33 14.61
C ILE A 82 -24.91 8.46 14.77
N PHE A 83 -25.39 8.30 16.01
CA PHE A 83 -26.51 7.42 16.35
C PHE A 83 -26.36 5.97 15.85
N LYS A 84 -25.11 5.47 15.75
CA LYS A 84 -24.75 4.12 15.26
C LYS A 84 -25.13 3.83 13.80
N VAL A 85 -25.78 4.76 13.09
CA VAL A 85 -26.33 4.54 11.74
C VAL A 85 -25.67 5.46 10.71
N ILE A 86 -25.55 6.76 10.97
CA ILE A 86 -25.13 7.76 10.00
C ILE A 86 -23.59 7.85 9.96
N PRO A 87 -22.92 7.52 8.84
CA PRO A 87 -21.47 7.67 8.72
C PRO A 87 -21.06 9.14 8.79
N TYR A 88 -20.19 9.48 9.73
CA TYR A 88 -19.69 10.84 9.92
C TYR A 88 -18.21 10.95 9.52
N LYS A 89 -17.35 11.33 10.41
CA LYS A 89 -15.93 11.62 10.18
C LYS A 89 -15.06 10.37 10.41
N ARG A 90 -13.91 10.29 9.75
CA ARG A 90 -12.88 9.31 10.08
C ARG A 90 -12.05 9.84 11.26
N PRO A 91 -11.70 8.99 12.23
CA PRO A 91 -10.92 9.39 13.42
C PRO A 91 -9.49 9.78 13.06
N SER A 92 -8.95 9.27 11.96
CA SER A 92 -7.58 9.47 11.53
C SER A 92 -7.48 9.69 10.03
N SER A 93 -6.38 10.31 9.59
CA SER A 93 -5.98 10.45 8.19
C SER A 93 -5.12 9.28 7.68
N SER A 94 -5.04 8.18 8.46
CA SER A 94 -4.32 6.95 8.11
C SER A 94 -4.79 6.40 6.77
N PHE A 95 -3.84 5.87 5.96
CA PHE A 95 -4.18 5.37 4.64
C PHE A 95 -3.12 4.42 4.08
N GLY A 96 -3.57 3.42 3.32
CA GLY A 96 -2.74 2.53 2.53
C GLY A 96 -2.05 1.44 3.34
N TYR A 97 -1.01 0.84 2.78
CA TYR A 97 -0.32 -0.31 3.37
C TYR A 97 0.20 -0.09 4.79
N SER A 98 0.84 1.04 5.05
CA SER A 98 1.47 1.36 6.34
C SER A 98 0.58 2.18 7.27
N GLN A 99 -0.66 2.48 6.90
CA GLN A 99 -1.58 3.34 7.65
C GLN A 99 -0.95 4.65 8.16
N ALA A 100 0.06 5.14 7.46
CA ALA A 100 0.70 6.40 7.80
C ALA A 100 -0.29 7.56 7.74
N VAL A 101 -0.28 8.44 8.76
CA VAL A 101 -1.07 9.67 8.76
C VAL A 101 -0.45 10.73 7.87
N LYS A 102 -1.24 11.69 7.40
CA LYS A 102 -0.79 12.72 6.44
C LYS A 102 0.45 13.50 6.92
N GLY A 103 0.49 13.89 8.20
CA GLY A 103 1.62 14.65 8.76
C GLY A 103 2.94 13.88 8.72
N THR A 104 2.93 12.64 9.25
CA THR A 104 4.12 11.78 9.28
C THR A 104 4.56 11.39 7.85
N TRP A 105 3.62 11.15 6.94
CA TRP A 105 3.94 10.90 5.53
C TRP A 105 4.58 12.09 4.84
N LYS A 106 4.14 13.31 5.14
CA LYS A 106 4.75 14.55 4.64
C LYS A 106 6.18 14.67 5.14
N GLN A 107 6.41 14.49 6.44
CA GLN A 107 7.73 14.51 7.06
C GLN A 107 8.69 13.49 6.43
N TYR A 108 8.25 12.24 6.23
CA TYR A 108 9.02 11.22 5.51
C TYR A 108 9.45 11.68 4.13
N LYS A 109 8.53 12.25 3.34
CA LYS A 109 8.84 12.75 1.99
C LYS A 109 9.87 13.88 1.99
N GLU A 110 9.78 14.77 2.97
CA GLU A 110 10.70 15.90 3.14
C GLU A 110 12.09 15.42 3.57
N GLU A 111 12.18 14.56 4.57
CA GLU A 111 13.45 14.05 5.08
C GLU A 111 14.18 13.10 4.12
N THR A 112 13.45 12.34 3.31
CA THR A 112 14.05 11.38 2.37
C THR A 112 14.21 11.91 0.96
N GLY A 113 13.65 13.09 0.64
CA GLY A 113 13.60 13.63 -0.72
C GLY A 113 12.66 12.88 -1.68
N ASN A 114 11.91 11.87 -1.21
CA ASN A 114 11.04 11.05 -2.04
C ASN A 114 9.68 11.73 -2.30
N LYS A 115 9.72 12.83 -3.04
CA LYS A 115 8.55 13.71 -3.30
C LYS A 115 7.37 12.98 -3.93
N PHE A 116 7.61 11.94 -4.74
CA PHE A 116 6.58 11.17 -5.47
C PHE A 116 6.11 9.90 -4.76
N ALA A 117 6.52 9.69 -3.51
CA ALA A 117 6.06 8.55 -2.72
C ALA A 117 4.54 8.61 -2.48
N THR A 118 3.89 7.45 -2.58
CA THR A 118 2.46 7.29 -2.33
C THR A 118 2.20 6.17 -1.32
N ARG A 119 1.24 6.39 -0.41
CA ARG A 119 0.87 5.42 0.64
C ARG A 119 0.21 4.14 0.10
N THR A 120 -0.11 4.11 -1.20
CA THR A 120 -0.76 2.98 -1.89
C THR A 120 0.21 2.11 -2.68
N ARG A 121 1.49 2.46 -2.76
CA ARG A 121 2.53 1.65 -3.39
C ARG A 121 3.32 0.89 -2.33
N PHE A 122 3.44 -0.41 -2.46
CA PHE A 122 4.15 -1.28 -1.52
C PHE A 122 5.61 -0.81 -1.29
N LYS A 123 6.34 -0.52 -2.37
CA LYS A 123 7.74 -0.04 -2.28
C LYS A 123 7.92 1.20 -1.41
N ASP A 124 6.97 2.15 -1.52
CA ASP A 124 7.05 3.39 -0.75
C ASP A 124 6.65 3.16 0.71
N SER A 125 5.74 2.21 0.94
CA SER A 125 5.29 1.87 2.29
C SER A 125 6.35 1.11 3.09
N VAL A 126 7.09 0.20 2.47
CA VAL A 126 8.22 -0.48 3.15
C VAL A 126 9.39 0.47 3.39
N ASP A 127 9.69 1.39 2.47
CA ASP A 127 10.70 2.42 2.68
C ASP A 127 10.29 3.38 3.81
N PHE A 128 9.01 3.77 3.88
CA PHE A 128 8.45 4.55 4.98
C PHE A 128 8.56 3.82 6.33
N ILE A 129 8.18 2.53 6.39
CA ILE A 129 8.27 1.73 7.61
C ILE A 129 9.73 1.69 8.08
N GLY A 130 10.67 1.43 7.16
CA GLY A 130 12.09 1.43 7.49
C GLY A 130 12.57 2.77 8.04
N TRP A 131 12.22 3.88 7.39
CA TRP A 131 12.54 5.22 7.87
C TRP A 131 11.97 5.48 9.26
N TYR A 132 10.70 5.11 9.48
CA TYR A 132 10.00 5.39 10.73
C TYR A 132 10.58 4.59 11.90
N THR A 133 10.83 3.29 11.71
CA THR A 133 11.45 2.44 12.74
C THR A 133 12.87 2.89 13.07
N ASN A 134 13.72 3.15 12.07
CA ASN A 134 15.07 3.65 12.26
C ASN A 134 15.09 4.99 13.02
N LYS A 135 14.17 5.90 12.71
CA LYS A 135 14.02 7.16 13.42
C LYS A 135 13.60 6.95 14.88
N THR A 136 12.68 6.03 15.13
CA THR A 136 12.20 5.69 16.47
C THR A 136 13.32 5.07 17.33
N GLU A 137 14.09 4.13 16.77
CA GLU A 137 15.26 3.53 17.43
C GLU A 137 16.26 4.60 17.86
N LYS A 138 16.59 5.54 16.98
CA LYS A 138 17.52 6.64 17.30
C LYS A 138 17.02 7.54 18.42
N ILE A 139 15.71 7.79 18.49
CA ILE A 139 15.10 8.61 19.57
C ILE A 139 15.13 7.86 20.91
N LEU A 140 14.84 6.56 20.86
CA LEU A 140 14.82 5.72 22.07
C LEU A 140 16.23 5.32 22.54
N LYS A 141 17.28 5.58 21.76
CA LYS A 141 18.67 5.19 22.02
C LYS A 141 18.84 3.67 22.28
N VAL A 142 18.06 2.88 21.59
CA VAL A 142 18.11 1.41 21.61
C VAL A 142 18.94 0.91 20.47
#